data_9494a09184299a349a805655d8751a67
#
_entry.id   9494a09184299a349a805655d8751a67
#
_cell.length_a   1.000
_cell.length_b   1.000
_cell.length_c   1.000
_cell.angle_alpha   90.00
_cell.angle_beta   90.00
_cell.angle_gamma   90.00
#
_symmetry.space_group_name_H-M   'P 1'
#
loop_
_entity.id
_entity.type
_entity.pdbx_description
1 polymer ?
#
loop_
_entity_poly.entity_id
_entity_poly.type
_entity_poly.pdbx_seq_one_letter_code
_entity_poly.pdbx_strand_id
1 'polypeptide(L)'
;MADAPRLPAVERSAARAFLNVPGLEWLADSPVQPVQRIGELIEGGNAWVAASGGGDILGFLVAERPGDGLHIWEVSVMQVQQGHGIGRQLIAAAVCAVRDQRLARVTLTTFSDVPWNRPFYERLGFVCQPERESAAWLRRIAEQERAQGLTQRCIMALAIGR
;
A
#
# COMPACT_ATOMS: atom_id res chain seq x y z
N MET A 1 11.62 14.24 0.67
CA MET A 1 13.01 13.74 0.89
C MET A 1 13.35 13.56 2.38
N ALA A 2 13.07 14.54 3.25
CA ALA A 2 13.44 14.45 4.68
C ALA A 2 12.86 13.24 5.43
N ASP A 3 11.70 12.74 5.02
CA ASP A 3 11.02 11.63 5.70
C ASP A 3 11.46 10.24 5.21
N ALA A 4 12.04 10.12 4.01
CA ALA A 4 12.39 8.82 3.43
C ALA A 4 13.20 7.91 4.38
N PRO A 5 14.21 8.39 5.14
CA PRO A 5 14.98 7.55 6.06
C PRO A 5 14.17 7.04 7.27
N ARG A 6 13.01 7.67 7.56
CA ARG A 6 12.17 7.33 8.72
C ARG A 6 11.11 6.28 8.38
N LEU A 7 10.74 6.13 7.11
CA LEU A 7 9.64 5.27 6.68
C LEU A 7 9.90 3.76 6.86
N PRO A 8 11.12 3.23 6.66
CA PRO A 8 11.42 1.83 6.93
C PRO A 8 11.12 1.39 8.37
N ALA A 9 11.29 2.27 9.36
CA ALA A 9 10.95 1.97 10.75
C ALA A 9 9.43 1.82 10.95
N VAL A 10 8.63 2.62 10.26
CA VAL A 10 7.16 2.54 10.27
C VAL A 10 6.69 1.24 9.62
N GLU A 11 7.24 0.88 8.45
CA GLU A 11 6.94 -0.37 7.74
C GLU A 11 7.29 -1.58 8.60
N ARG A 12 8.47 -1.62 9.21
CA ARG A 12 8.88 -2.68 10.13
C ARG A 12 7.95 -2.80 11.34
N SER A 13 7.51 -1.68 11.92
CA SER A 13 6.52 -1.67 12.99
C SER A 13 5.19 -2.24 12.53
N ALA A 14 4.71 -1.84 11.34
CA ALA A 14 3.46 -2.34 10.77
C ALA A 14 3.49 -3.84 10.50
N ALA A 15 4.61 -4.36 9.99
CA ALA A 15 4.79 -5.78 9.65
C ALA A 15 4.66 -6.71 10.87
N ARG A 16 4.86 -6.21 12.09
CA ARG A 16 4.67 -7.02 13.31
C ARG A 16 3.24 -7.55 13.49
N ALA A 17 2.25 -6.95 12.84
CA ALA A 17 0.88 -7.47 12.82
C ALA A 17 0.82 -8.91 12.24
N PHE A 18 1.72 -9.25 11.32
CA PHE A 18 1.78 -10.59 10.71
C PHE A 18 2.27 -11.69 11.64
N LEU A 19 2.88 -11.38 12.79
CA LEU A 19 3.26 -12.36 13.81
C LEU A 19 2.06 -13.19 14.31
N ASN A 20 0.85 -12.67 14.16
CA ASN A 20 -0.39 -13.35 14.58
C ASN A 20 -1.14 -13.99 13.39
N VAL A 21 -0.53 -14.10 12.21
CA VAL A 21 -1.14 -14.69 11.02
C VAL A 21 -0.41 -16.00 10.69
N PRO A 22 -1.06 -17.16 10.90
CA PRO A 22 -0.44 -18.47 10.61
C PRO A 22 0.10 -18.54 9.17
N GLY A 23 1.39 -18.85 9.04
CA GLY A 23 2.08 -18.99 7.76
C GLY A 23 2.61 -17.68 7.16
N LEU A 24 2.36 -16.52 7.80
CA LEU A 24 2.88 -15.21 7.37
C LEU A 24 3.76 -14.54 8.43
N GLU A 25 4.10 -15.24 9.51
CA GLU A 25 4.93 -14.71 10.62
C GLU A 25 6.29 -14.19 10.12
N TRP A 26 6.83 -14.83 9.10
CA TRP A 26 8.12 -14.49 8.49
C TRP A 26 8.12 -13.07 7.88
N LEU A 27 6.95 -12.49 7.54
CA LEU A 27 6.86 -11.13 7.03
C LEU A 27 7.28 -10.08 8.06
N ALA A 28 7.14 -10.36 9.35
CA ALA A 28 7.55 -9.44 10.40
C ALA A 28 9.07 -9.17 10.39
N ASP A 29 9.87 -10.11 9.89
CA ASP A 29 11.33 -10.01 9.81
C ASP A 29 11.82 -9.85 8.36
N SER A 30 10.90 -9.72 7.39
CA SER A 30 11.24 -9.53 6.00
C SER A 30 11.91 -8.17 5.74
N PRO A 31 12.73 -8.06 4.69
CA PRO A 31 13.29 -6.78 4.28
C PRO A 31 12.18 -5.77 3.98
N VAL A 32 12.31 -4.57 4.52
CA VAL A 32 11.44 -3.44 4.22
C VAL A 32 11.89 -2.74 2.94
N GLN A 33 11.06 -1.86 2.39
CA GLN A 33 11.38 -1.06 1.22
C GLN A 33 12.72 -0.29 1.43
N PRO A 34 13.67 -0.40 0.49
CA PRO A 34 14.92 0.37 0.57
C PRO A 34 14.64 1.88 0.58
N VAL A 35 15.37 2.63 1.41
CA VAL A 35 15.25 4.10 1.51
C VAL A 35 15.39 4.77 0.15
N GLN A 36 16.29 4.26 -0.71
CA GLN A 36 16.45 4.77 -2.08
C GLN A 36 15.15 4.64 -2.89
N ARG A 37 14.52 3.45 -2.87
CA ARG A 37 13.26 3.22 -3.60
C ARG A 37 12.13 4.11 -3.07
N ILE A 38 12.05 4.26 -1.76
CA ILE A 38 11.11 5.18 -1.11
C ILE A 38 11.37 6.62 -1.59
N GLY A 39 12.64 7.04 -1.65
CA GLY A 39 13.04 8.35 -2.15
C GLY A 39 12.57 8.60 -3.58
N GLU A 40 12.77 7.65 -4.48
CA GLU A 40 12.30 7.73 -5.87
C GLU A 40 10.77 7.89 -5.96
N LEU A 41 10.00 7.15 -5.13
CA LEU A 41 8.55 7.27 -5.08
C LEU A 41 8.09 8.64 -4.55
N ILE A 42 8.80 9.19 -3.56
CA ILE A 42 8.55 10.53 -3.02
C ILE A 42 8.85 11.60 -4.08
N GLU A 43 9.95 11.48 -4.80
CA GLU A 43 10.31 12.39 -5.90
C GLU A 43 9.28 12.36 -7.03
N GLY A 44 8.67 11.20 -7.28
CA GLY A 44 7.53 11.06 -8.19
C GLY A 44 6.26 11.79 -7.73
N GLY A 45 6.24 12.38 -6.52
CA GLY A 45 5.13 13.16 -6.00
C GLY A 45 3.91 12.34 -5.56
N ASN A 46 4.08 11.02 -5.35
CA ASN A 46 2.98 10.12 -5.00
C ASN A 46 3.24 9.44 -3.64
N ALA A 47 3.53 10.25 -2.63
CA ALA A 47 3.74 9.79 -1.26
C ALA A 47 2.99 10.68 -0.27
N TRP A 48 2.43 10.06 0.75
CA TRP A 48 1.70 10.72 1.84
C TRP A 48 2.18 10.20 3.18
N VAL A 49 2.29 11.07 4.15
CA VAL A 49 2.59 10.70 5.54
C VAL A 49 1.47 11.17 6.46
N ALA A 50 1.13 10.37 7.45
CA ALA A 50 0.33 10.77 8.59
C ALA A 50 1.29 11.05 9.75
N ALA A 51 1.28 12.28 10.25
CA ALA A 51 2.14 12.71 11.34
C ALA A 51 1.33 13.13 12.57
N SER A 52 1.91 12.94 13.76
CA SER A 52 1.40 13.51 15.01
C SER A 52 1.60 15.01 15.06
N GLY A 53 0.94 15.70 16.00
CA GLY A 53 1.18 17.12 16.27
C GLY A 53 2.64 17.44 16.70
N GLY A 54 3.39 16.43 17.14
CA GLY A 54 4.82 16.52 17.47
C GLY A 54 5.76 16.20 16.30
N GLY A 55 5.22 15.86 15.11
CA GLY A 55 6.02 15.55 13.93
C GLY A 55 6.50 14.10 13.82
N ASP A 56 6.01 13.19 14.67
CA ASP A 56 6.29 11.77 14.53
C ASP A 56 5.47 11.17 13.40
N ILE A 57 6.09 10.33 12.55
CA ILE A 57 5.39 9.64 11.47
C ILE A 57 4.64 8.43 12.05
N LEU A 58 3.33 8.46 11.93
CA LEU A 58 2.42 7.41 12.42
C LEU A 58 2.09 6.38 11.34
N GLY A 59 2.19 6.77 10.07
CA GLY A 59 1.94 5.94 8.92
C GLY A 59 2.31 6.64 7.62
N PHE A 60 2.40 5.88 6.53
CA PHE A 60 2.68 6.42 5.20
C PHE A 60 2.03 5.59 4.11
N LEU A 61 1.92 6.20 2.94
CA LEU A 61 1.54 5.57 1.69
C LEU A 61 2.52 6.02 0.62
N VAL A 62 3.02 5.09 -0.18
CA VAL A 62 3.81 5.37 -1.38
C VAL A 62 3.21 4.69 -2.59
N ALA A 63 3.20 5.39 -3.72
CA ALA A 63 2.56 4.95 -4.94
C ALA A 63 3.34 5.40 -6.17
N GLU A 64 2.99 4.84 -7.32
CA GLU A 64 3.54 5.17 -8.62
C GLU A 64 2.42 5.33 -9.64
N ARG A 65 2.67 6.05 -10.72
CA ARG A 65 1.67 6.31 -11.77
C ARG A 65 1.96 5.51 -13.04
N PRO A 66 1.53 4.25 -13.13
CA PRO A 66 1.60 3.51 -14.37
C PRO A 66 0.43 3.91 -15.29
N GLY A 67 0.72 4.71 -16.34
CA GLY A 67 -0.29 5.13 -17.31
C GLY A 67 -1.36 6.07 -16.73
N ASP A 68 -2.63 5.66 -16.83
CA ASP A 68 -3.82 6.43 -16.44
C ASP A 68 -4.30 6.20 -14.99
N GLY A 69 -3.50 5.55 -14.18
CA GLY A 69 -3.86 5.20 -12.80
C GLY A 69 -2.75 5.48 -11.79
N LEU A 70 -3.08 5.24 -10.53
CA LEU A 70 -2.15 5.24 -9.41
C LEU A 70 -2.05 3.81 -8.86
N HIS A 71 -0.83 3.28 -8.73
CA HIS A 71 -0.59 2.00 -8.07
C HIS A 71 0.03 2.21 -6.70
N ILE A 72 -0.65 1.75 -5.66
CA ILE A 72 -0.16 1.81 -4.29
C ILE A 72 0.79 0.65 -4.06
N TRP A 73 2.04 0.96 -3.75
CA TRP A 73 3.08 -0.02 -3.43
C TRP A 73 3.08 -0.41 -1.96
N GLU A 74 2.87 0.58 -1.08
CA GLU A 74 2.89 0.34 0.35
C GLU A 74 1.92 1.27 1.08
N VAL A 75 1.22 0.74 2.07
CA VAL A 75 0.48 1.49 3.09
C VAL A 75 0.84 0.88 4.43
N SER A 76 1.61 1.60 5.21
CA SER A 76 2.03 1.15 6.52
C SER A 76 1.60 2.13 7.61
N VAL A 77 1.09 1.58 8.71
CA VAL A 77 0.73 2.32 9.92
C VAL A 77 1.43 1.66 11.10
N MET A 78 2.10 2.44 11.93
CA MET A 78 2.76 1.91 13.13
C MET A 78 1.82 1.02 13.92
N GLN A 79 2.30 -0.15 14.37
CA GLN A 79 1.47 -1.16 15.02
C GLN A 79 0.58 -0.59 16.14
N VAL A 80 1.15 0.26 16.99
CA VAL A 80 0.44 0.90 18.11
C VAL A 80 -0.61 1.93 17.68
N GLN A 81 -0.60 2.32 16.41
CA GLN A 81 -1.51 3.31 15.81
C GLN A 81 -2.53 2.67 14.86
N GLN A 82 -2.47 1.35 14.69
CA GLN A 82 -3.46 0.63 13.88
C GLN A 82 -4.85 0.67 14.53
N GLY A 83 -5.89 0.56 13.71
CA GLY A 83 -7.27 0.65 14.19
C GLY A 83 -7.81 2.07 14.41
N HIS A 84 -6.97 3.12 14.35
CA HIS A 84 -7.39 4.53 14.56
C HIS A 84 -7.74 5.28 13.26
N GLY A 85 -7.92 4.58 12.15
CA GLY A 85 -8.37 5.17 10.88
C GLY A 85 -7.26 5.82 10.03
N ILE A 86 -6.00 5.78 10.45
CA ILE A 86 -4.87 6.40 9.72
C ILE A 86 -4.72 5.83 8.31
N GLY A 87 -4.78 4.50 8.16
CA GLY A 87 -4.71 3.86 6.83
C GLY A 87 -5.83 4.34 5.91
N ARG A 88 -7.05 4.50 6.42
CA ARG A 88 -8.19 5.05 5.67
C ARG A 88 -7.92 6.50 5.23
N GLN A 89 -7.35 7.33 6.08
CA GLN A 89 -7.02 8.73 5.75
C GLN A 89 -5.94 8.80 4.67
N LEU A 90 -4.91 7.96 4.74
CA LEU A 90 -3.86 7.88 3.72
C LEU A 90 -4.42 7.47 2.34
N ILE A 91 -5.27 6.44 2.31
CA ILE A 91 -5.95 6.02 1.07
C ILE A 91 -6.86 7.14 0.54
N ALA A 92 -7.62 7.81 1.41
CA ALA A 92 -8.48 8.91 1.00
C ALA A 92 -7.68 10.07 0.38
N ALA A 93 -6.53 10.43 0.94
CA ALA A 93 -5.64 11.44 0.37
C ALA A 93 -5.12 11.04 -1.02
N ALA A 94 -4.71 9.79 -1.20
CA ALA A 94 -4.29 9.28 -2.50
C ALA A 94 -5.44 9.29 -3.53
N VAL A 95 -6.65 8.89 -3.13
CA VAL A 95 -7.86 8.93 -3.99
C VAL A 95 -8.22 10.36 -4.38
N CYS A 96 -8.13 11.33 -3.45
CA CYS A 96 -8.33 12.75 -3.78
C CYS A 96 -7.33 13.22 -4.84
N ALA A 97 -6.05 12.92 -4.68
CA ALA A 97 -5.02 13.29 -5.66
C ALA A 97 -5.28 12.66 -7.04
N VAL A 98 -5.78 11.42 -7.10
CA VAL A 98 -6.16 10.75 -8.35
C VAL A 98 -7.33 11.48 -9.04
N ARG A 99 -8.33 11.93 -8.28
CA ARG A 99 -9.45 12.74 -8.80
C ARG A 99 -8.99 14.08 -9.35
N ASP A 100 -8.16 14.81 -8.58
CA ASP A 100 -7.63 16.11 -8.97
C ASP A 100 -6.80 16.03 -10.26
N GLN A 101 -6.07 14.92 -10.42
CA GLN A 101 -5.25 14.63 -11.60
C GLN A 101 -6.02 13.95 -12.74
N ARG A 102 -7.33 13.72 -12.58
CA ARG A 102 -8.21 13.07 -13.55
C ARG A 102 -7.72 11.68 -13.99
N LEU A 103 -7.09 10.96 -13.09
CA LEU A 103 -6.70 9.57 -13.33
C LEU A 103 -7.93 8.65 -13.20
N ALA A 104 -7.90 7.53 -13.92
CA ALA A 104 -9.07 6.65 -14.04
C ALA A 104 -9.26 5.70 -12.84
N ARG A 105 -8.18 5.36 -12.14
CA ARG A 105 -8.23 4.30 -11.13
C ARG A 105 -7.10 4.36 -10.12
N VAL A 106 -7.33 3.72 -8.96
CA VAL A 106 -6.30 3.34 -7.99
C VAL A 106 -6.22 1.82 -7.97
N THR A 107 -5.01 1.26 -7.98
CA THR A 107 -4.77 -0.19 -7.91
C THR A 107 -3.79 -0.54 -6.79
N LEU A 108 -3.86 -1.76 -6.32
CA LEU A 108 -2.91 -2.34 -5.37
C LEU A 108 -2.93 -3.86 -5.46
N THR A 109 -1.95 -4.52 -4.84
CA THR A 109 -1.97 -5.94 -4.53
C THR A 109 -2.01 -6.12 -3.01
N THR A 110 -2.74 -7.12 -2.55
CA THR A 110 -2.89 -7.38 -1.11
C THR A 110 -3.18 -8.85 -0.84
N PHE A 111 -3.10 -9.29 0.43
CA PHE A 111 -3.48 -10.64 0.80
C PHE A 111 -5.01 -10.80 0.78
N SER A 112 -5.48 -11.94 0.22
CA SER A 112 -6.91 -12.26 0.12
C SER A 112 -7.52 -12.59 1.48
N ASP A 113 -6.76 -13.27 2.33
CA ASP A 113 -7.28 -13.97 3.51
C ASP A 113 -6.90 -13.28 4.83
N VAL A 114 -6.11 -12.21 4.77
CA VAL A 114 -5.73 -11.45 5.96
C VAL A 114 -6.84 -10.43 6.30
N PRO A 115 -7.41 -10.45 7.51
CA PRO A 115 -8.62 -9.68 7.85
C PRO A 115 -8.52 -8.16 7.68
N TRP A 116 -7.31 -7.60 7.83
CA TRP A 116 -7.05 -6.15 7.67
C TRP A 116 -6.50 -5.77 6.30
N ASN A 117 -6.48 -6.71 5.33
CA ASN A 117 -6.05 -6.46 3.96
C ASN A 117 -7.28 -6.37 3.03
N ARG A 118 -7.57 -7.39 2.22
CA ARG A 118 -8.69 -7.36 1.28
C ARG A 118 -9.99 -6.81 1.90
N PRO A 119 -10.48 -7.28 3.07
CA PRO A 119 -11.73 -6.76 3.65
C PRO A 119 -11.66 -5.27 4.03
N PHE A 120 -10.47 -4.77 4.37
CA PHE A 120 -10.27 -3.34 4.61
C PHE A 120 -10.44 -2.53 3.33
N TYR A 121 -9.81 -2.94 2.22
CA TYR A 121 -9.92 -2.25 0.94
C TYR A 121 -11.32 -2.37 0.32
N GLU A 122 -12.00 -3.49 0.48
CA GLU A 122 -13.41 -3.66 0.05
C GLU A 122 -14.32 -2.62 0.72
N ARG A 123 -14.15 -2.35 2.01
CA ARG A 123 -14.88 -1.28 2.72
C ARG A 123 -14.59 0.13 2.19
N LEU A 124 -13.49 0.32 1.48
CA LEU A 124 -13.13 1.58 0.82
C LEU A 124 -13.57 1.63 -0.65
N GLY A 125 -14.28 0.61 -1.12
CA GLY A 125 -14.83 0.54 -2.47
C GLY A 125 -13.91 -0.13 -3.50
N PHE A 126 -12.76 -0.67 -3.09
CA PHE A 126 -11.95 -1.47 -3.99
C PHE A 126 -12.61 -2.81 -4.27
N VAL A 127 -12.46 -3.30 -5.50
CA VAL A 127 -12.94 -4.61 -5.92
C VAL A 127 -11.79 -5.48 -6.42
N CYS A 128 -11.86 -6.77 -6.14
CA CYS A 128 -10.92 -7.74 -6.68
C CYS A 128 -11.02 -7.79 -8.20
N GLN A 129 -9.87 -7.75 -8.87
CA GLN A 129 -9.77 -7.87 -10.32
C GLN A 129 -9.25 -9.27 -10.67
N PRO A 130 -9.91 -9.99 -11.60
CA PRO A 130 -9.35 -11.22 -12.14
C PRO A 130 -7.98 -10.92 -12.78
N GLU A 131 -6.96 -11.71 -12.45
CA GLU A 131 -5.61 -11.49 -12.94
C GLU A 131 -5.55 -11.46 -14.48
N ARG A 132 -6.30 -12.35 -15.15
CA ARG A 132 -6.40 -12.43 -16.61
C ARG A 132 -6.94 -11.13 -17.27
N GLU A 133 -7.74 -10.36 -16.53
CA GLU A 133 -8.37 -9.11 -16.99
C GLU A 133 -7.55 -7.87 -16.60
N SER A 134 -6.52 -8.07 -15.78
CA SER A 134 -5.65 -7.01 -15.31
C SER A 134 -4.61 -6.61 -16.36
N ALA A 135 -4.12 -5.39 -16.28
CA ALA A 135 -3.05 -4.90 -17.15
C ALA A 135 -1.78 -5.78 -17.03
N ALA A 136 -1.01 -5.87 -18.10
CA ALA A 136 0.17 -6.74 -18.16
C ALA A 136 1.19 -6.46 -17.05
N TRP A 137 1.37 -5.19 -16.69
CA TRP A 137 2.28 -4.79 -15.62
C TRP A 137 1.79 -5.23 -14.23
N LEU A 138 0.46 -5.22 -13.95
CA LEU A 138 -0.11 -5.76 -12.72
C LEU A 138 0.07 -7.28 -12.61
N ARG A 139 -0.12 -8.00 -13.72
CA ARG A 139 0.16 -9.45 -13.76
C ARG A 139 1.61 -9.76 -13.43
N ARG A 140 2.56 -8.99 -13.97
CA ARG A 140 3.99 -9.15 -13.63
C ARG A 140 4.27 -8.92 -12.14
N ILE A 141 3.62 -7.93 -11.52
CA ILE A 141 3.74 -7.70 -10.06
C ILE A 141 3.26 -8.95 -9.32
N ALA A 142 2.06 -9.46 -9.65
CA ALA A 142 1.51 -10.64 -8.99
C ALA A 142 2.39 -11.89 -9.18
N GLU A 143 3.00 -12.05 -10.37
CA GLU A 143 3.97 -13.13 -10.64
C GLU A 143 5.24 -12.98 -9.79
N GLN A 144 5.80 -11.77 -9.68
CA GLN A 144 6.97 -11.48 -8.86
C GLN A 144 6.70 -11.72 -7.38
N GLU A 145 5.55 -11.30 -6.87
CA GLU A 145 5.14 -11.54 -5.50
C GLU A 145 5.05 -13.04 -5.20
N ARG A 146 4.44 -13.83 -6.09
CA ARG A 146 4.40 -15.29 -5.96
C ARG A 146 5.80 -15.93 -5.96
N ALA A 147 6.69 -15.45 -6.80
CA ALA A 147 8.08 -15.93 -6.84
C ALA A 147 8.85 -15.62 -5.55
N GLN A 148 8.45 -14.59 -4.81
CA GLN A 148 8.99 -14.20 -3.51
C GLN A 148 8.31 -14.93 -2.33
N GLY A 149 7.39 -15.87 -2.59
CA GLY A 149 6.67 -16.61 -1.56
C GLY A 149 5.41 -15.90 -1.04
N LEU A 150 5.05 -14.74 -1.60
CA LEU A 150 3.80 -14.05 -1.27
C LEU A 150 2.63 -14.72 -2.01
N THR A 151 2.17 -15.82 -1.46
CA THR A 151 1.00 -16.54 -1.97
C THR A 151 -0.30 -15.89 -1.49
N GLN A 152 -1.45 -16.29 -2.03
CA GLN A 152 -2.77 -15.79 -1.64
C GLN A 152 -2.90 -14.25 -1.77
N ARG A 153 -2.28 -13.69 -2.80
CA ARG A 153 -2.41 -12.27 -3.16
C ARG A 153 -3.54 -12.08 -4.17
N CYS A 154 -4.20 -10.94 -4.09
CA CYS A 154 -5.17 -10.50 -5.09
C CYS A 154 -4.85 -9.08 -5.57
N ILE A 155 -5.17 -8.83 -6.83
CA ILE A 155 -5.15 -7.48 -7.41
C ILE A 155 -6.47 -6.83 -7.06
N MET A 156 -6.44 -5.60 -6.55
CA MET A 156 -7.63 -4.82 -6.28
C MET A 156 -7.59 -3.48 -7.01
N ALA A 157 -8.74 -3.00 -7.42
CA ALA A 157 -8.88 -1.71 -8.09
C ALA A 157 -10.09 -0.93 -7.57
N LEU A 158 -9.90 0.38 -7.49
CA LEU A 158 -10.96 1.37 -7.26
C LEU A 158 -11.07 2.24 -8.52
N ALA A 159 -12.18 2.13 -9.24
CA ALA A 159 -12.48 3.01 -10.36
C ALA A 159 -12.85 4.40 -9.84
N ILE A 160 -12.25 5.44 -10.42
CA ILE A 160 -12.57 6.83 -10.09
C ILE A 160 -13.55 7.33 -11.16
N GLY A 161 -14.79 7.58 -10.73
CA GLY A 161 -15.80 8.17 -11.60
C GLY A 161 -15.37 9.54 -12.12
N ARG A 162 -15.62 9.80 -13.38
CA ARG A 162 -15.42 11.11 -14.01
C ARG A 162 -16.41 12.12 -13.48
#